data_d2831c2ca162f68652d5b6666ef6a3ac
#
_entry.id   d2831c2ca162f68652d5b6666ef6a3ac
#
_cell.length_a   1.000
_cell.length_b   1.000
_cell.length_c   1.000
_cell.angle_alpha   90.00
_cell.angle_beta   90.00
_cell.angle_gamma   90.00
#
_symmetry.space_group_name_H-M   'P 1'
#
loop_
_entity.id
_entity.type
_entity.pdbx_description
1 polymer ?
#
loop_
_entity_poly.entity_id
_entity_poly.type
_entity_poly.pdbx_seq_one_letter_code
_entity_poly.pdbx_strand_id
1 'polypeptide(L)'
;PSGAGKTTLLKLLYLAEAVTEGQVLIDGMNLSRIPRKRVPLLRRKFGIIFQDYKLIANRSVFDNVSLVLEAAGKKRRLIQKKVRSVLRLVGMEDRQTALPLSLSGGEQQRVAVARAIVGDPKIILADEPTGSLDDDSAGIVMDLLRGVHIRGTTVIIATHDKDLIRKTGGRVLYLKAGRLDTSSIIEKDYDDSIF
;
A
#
# COMPACT_ATOMS: atom_id res chain seq x y z
N PRO A 1 -4.08 -11.45 15.11
CA PRO A 1 -3.42 -10.98 16.32
C PRO A 1 -2.07 -10.32 16.01
N SER A 2 -1.59 -9.43 16.88
CA SER A 2 -0.22 -8.92 16.78
C SER A 2 0.77 -10.10 16.85
N GLY A 3 1.89 -10.02 16.11
CA GLY A 3 2.89 -11.12 16.09
C GLY A 3 2.55 -12.31 15.18
N ALA A 4 1.43 -12.30 14.48
CA ALA A 4 1.05 -13.40 13.58
C ALA A 4 1.95 -13.56 12.33
N GLY A 5 2.85 -12.61 12.04
CA GLY A 5 3.74 -12.63 10.87
C GLY A 5 3.24 -11.81 9.67
N LYS A 6 2.16 -11.01 9.81
CA LYS A 6 1.59 -10.21 8.72
C LYS A 6 2.60 -9.27 8.08
N THR A 7 3.25 -8.42 8.86
CA THR A 7 4.29 -7.48 8.39
C THR A 7 5.47 -8.21 7.75
N THR A 8 5.90 -9.35 8.33
CA THR A 8 6.97 -10.18 7.76
C THR A 8 6.57 -10.73 6.39
N LEU A 9 5.33 -11.23 6.26
CA LEU A 9 4.82 -11.68 4.97
C LEU A 9 4.85 -10.56 3.93
N LEU A 10 4.37 -9.35 4.28
CA LEU A 10 4.44 -8.22 3.36
C LEU A 10 5.88 -7.91 2.97
N LYS A 11 6.83 -7.88 3.92
CA LYS A 11 8.25 -7.60 3.66
C LYS A 11 8.90 -8.61 2.71
N LEU A 12 8.54 -9.89 2.78
CA LEU A 12 8.99 -10.92 1.85
C LEU A 12 8.53 -10.60 0.40
N LEU A 13 7.29 -10.10 0.22
CA LEU A 13 6.73 -9.83 -1.11
C LEU A 13 7.51 -8.75 -1.88
N TYR A 14 8.06 -7.72 -1.20
CA TYR A 14 8.88 -6.69 -1.86
C TYR A 14 10.38 -6.79 -1.56
N LEU A 15 10.81 -7.95 -1.03
CA LEU A 15 12.22 -8.24 -0.70
C LEU A 15 12.87 -7.24 0.27
N ALA A 16 12.13 -6.74 1.26
CA ALA A 16 12.73 -6.07 2.41
C ALA A 16 13.40 -7.08 3.33
N GLU A 17 12.87 -8.30 3.34
CA GLU A 17 13.50 -9.47 3.98
C GLU A 17 13.70 -10.59 2.96
N ALA A 18 14.74 -11.38 3.13
CA ALA A 18 15.04 -12.51 2.26
C ALA A 18 14.20 -13.74 2.65
N VAL A 19 13.84 -14.53 1.65
CA VAL A 19 13.21 -15.85 1.87
C VAL A 19 14.27 -16.82 2.38
N THR A 20 14.06 -17.42 3.55
CA THR A 20 15.00 -18.38 4.16
C THR A 20 14.88 -19.76 3.50
N GLU A 21 13.63 -20.23 3.33
CA GLU A 21 13.32 -21.51 2.69
C GLU A 21 12.12 -21.38 1.77
N GLY A 22 12.03 -22.27 0.78
CA GLY A 22 10.95 -22.25 -0.20
C GLY A 22 11.13 -21.17 -1.26
N GLN A 23 10.04 -20.69 -1.85
CA GLN A 23 10.07 -19.69 -2.92
C GLN A 23 8.84 -18.79 -2.88
N VAL A 24 9.02 -17.55 -3.29
CA VAL A 24 7.95 -16.56 -3.51
C VAL A 24 7.91 -16.23 -4.99
N LEU A 25 6.74 -16.41 -5.61
CA LEU A 25 6.51 -16.10 -7.02
C LEU A 25 5.59 -14.88 -7.12
N ILE A 26 6.02 -13.83 -7.83
CA ILE A 26 5.21 -12.64 -8.10
C ILE A 26 5.30 -12.30 -9.59
N ASP A 27 4.15 -12.25 -10.25
CA ASP A 27 4.07 -11.91 -11.67
C ASP A 27 5.02 -12.81 -12.50
N GLY A 28 5.07 -14.12 -12.20
CA GLY A 28 5.93 -15.11 -12.82
C GLY A 28 7.41 -15.07 -12.41
N MET A 29 7.82 -14.12 -11.57
CA MET A 29 9.20 -13.99 -11.11
C MET A 29 9.42 -14.70 -9.76
N ASN A 30 10.44 -15.57 -9.69
CA ASN A 30 10.87 -16.17 -8.44
C ASN A 30 11.78 -15.19 -7.68
N LEU A 31 11.29 -14.66 -6.54
CA LEU A 31 12.03 -13.67 -5.75
C LEU A 31 13.26 -14.25 -5.05
N SER A 32 13.26 -15.55 -4.73
CA SER A 32 14.41 -16.21 -4.09
C SER A 32 15.64 -16.29 -5.01
N ARG A 33 15.44 -16.10 -6.31
CA ARG A 33 16.51 -16.19 -7.34
C ARG A 33 16.74 -14.88 -8.10
N ILE A 34 16.09 -13.79 -7.69
CA ILE A 34 16.21 -12.51 -8.41
C ILE A 34 17.60 -11.89 -8.20
N PRO A 35 18.30 -11.49 -9.28
CA PRO A 35 19.59 -10.78 -9.15
C PRO A 35 19.40 -9.45 -8.43
N ARG A 36 20.31 -9.09 -7.53
CA ARG A 36 20.27 -7.83 -6.73
C ARG A 36 20.00 -6.59 -7.57
N LYS A 37 20.59 -6.50 -8.76
CA LYS A 37 20.40 -5.39 -9.71
C LYS A 37 18.97 -5.26 -10.25
N ARG A 38 18.16 -6.33 -10.17
CA ARG A 38 16.73 -6.30 -10.59
C ARG A 38 15.76 -5.98 -9.45
N VAL A 39 16.20 -6.02 -8.21
CA VAL A 39 15.36 -5.71 -7.04
C VAL A 39 14.73 -4.31 -7.12
N PRO A 40 15.44 -3.23 -7.52
CA PRO A 40 14.80 -1.92 -7.69
C PRO A 40 13.68 -1.91 -8.74
N LEU A 41 13.81 -2.68 -9.82
CA LEU A 41 12.78 -2.80 -10.85
C LEU A 41 11.55 -3.57 -10.33
N LEU A 42 11.79 -4.62 -9.54
CA LEU A 42 10.72 -5.33 -8.84
C LEU A 42 9.97 -4.38 -7.90
N ARG A 43 10.68 -3.64 -7.03
CA ARG A 43 10.09 -2.74 -6.05
C ARG A 43 9.24 -1.62 -6.68
N ARG A 44 9.52 -1.21 -7.92
CA ARG A 44 8.69 -0.24 -8.66
C ARG A 44 7.29 -0.78 -9.02
N LYS A 45 7.08 -2.10 -8.96
CA LYS A 45 5.76 -2.70 -9.17
C LYS A 45 4.86 -2.58 -7.92
N PHE A 46 5.44 -2.21 -6.78
CA PHE A 46 4.73 -2.10 -5.51
C PHE A 46 4.51 -0.66 -5.09
N GLY A 47 3.33 -0.38 -4.58
CA GLY A 47 3.06 0.74 -3.69
C GLY A 47 3.00 0.22 -2.26
N ILE A 48 3.71 0.85 -1.33
CA ILE A 48 3.77 0.39 0.05
C ILE A 48 3.19 1.46 0.96
N ILE A 49 2.22 1.06 1.78
CA ILE A 49 1.59 1.88 2.82
C ILE A 49 1.99 1.27 4.15
N PHE A 50 2.72 2.02 4.97
CA PHE A 50 3.22 1.60 6.26
C PHE A 50 2.27 2.04 7.37
N GLN A 51 2.23 1.32 8.47
CA GLN A 51 1.43 1.63 9.65
C GLN A 51 1.77 3.02 10.25
N ASP A 52 3.04 3.41 10.23
CA ASP A 52 3.57 4.68 10.75
C ASP A 52 3.87 5.70 9.64
N TYR A 53 3.16 5.64 8.53
CA TYR A 53 3.22 6.51 7.36
C TYR A 53 4.59 6.56 6.65
N LYS A 54 5.71 6.52 7.39
CA LYS A 54 7.10 6.65 6.90
C LYS A 54 7.27 7.83 5.95
N LEU A 55 6.65 8.98 6.28
CA LEU A 55 6.89 10.22 5.56
C LEU A 55 8.23 10.82 5.97
N ILE A 56 8.92 11.44 5.02
CA ILE A 56 10.19 12.13 5.28
C ILE A 56 9.85 13.50 5.86
N ALA A 57 10.14 13.68 7.17
CA ALA A 57 9.67 14.81 7.96
C ALA A 57 10.14 16.18 7.45
N ASN A 58 11.33 16.27 6.85
CA ASN A 58 11.91 17.50 6.32
C ASN A 58 11.64 17.71 4.82
N ARG A 59 10.74 16.94 4.22
CA ARG A 59 10.27 17.11 2.84
C ARG A 59 8.80 17.48 2.83
N SER A 60 8.42 18.33 1.88
CA SER A 60 7.02 18.69 1.68
C SER A 60 6.15 17.48 1.30
N VAL A 61 4.84 17.63 1.36
CA VAL A 61 3.87 16.65 0.84
C VAL A 61 4.19 16.32 -0.62
N PHE A 62 4.38 17.36 -1.45
CA PHE A 62 4.75 17.18 -2.85
C PHE A 62 6.02 16.32 -3.01
N ASP A 63 7.08 16.65 -2.25
CA ASP A 63 8.37 15.97 -2.36
C ASP A 63 8.31 14.52 -1.82
N ASN A 64 7.50 14.27 -0.80
CA ASN A 64 7.25 12.90 -0.32
C ASN A 64 6.61 12.02 -1.40
N VAL A 65 5.67 12.58 -2.16
CA VAL A 65 4.99 11.83 -3.23
C VAL A 65 5.87 11.75 -4.48
N SER A 66 6.60 12.81 -4.85
CA SER A 66 7.46 12.84 -6.04
C SER A 66 8.62 11.84 -6.00
N LEU A 67 9.10 11.49 -4.79
CA LEU A 67 10.27 10.64 -4.56
C LEU A 67 10.23 9.33 -5.36
N VAL A 68 9.05 8.70 -5.46
CA VAL A 68 8.86 7.44 -6.20
C VAL A 68 9.15 7.62 -7.70
N LEU A 69 8.69 8.73 -8.26
CA LEU A 69 8.89 9.04 -9.68
C LEU A 69 10.32 9.53 -9.96
N GLU A 70 10.92 10.26 -9.02
CA GLU A 70 12.33 10.67 -9.07
C GLU A 70 13.24 9.45 -9.10
N ALA A 71 13.04 8.51 -8.15
CA ALA A 71 13.77 7.24 -8.10
C ALA A 71 13.55 6.36 -9.35
N ALA A 72 12.43 6.55 -10.04
CA ALA A 72 12.16 5.90 -11.33
C ALA A 72 12.78 6.64 -12.53
N GLY A 73 13.49 7.77 -12.33
CA GLY A 73 14.14 8.57 -13.36
C GLY A 73 13.15 9.30 -14.28
N LYS A 74 11.96 9.64 -13.78
CA LYS A 74 10.95 10.34 -14.59
C LYS A 74 11.31 11.82 -14.79
N LYS A 75 10.94 12.38 -15.97
CA LYS A 75 11.17 13.81 -16.28
C LYS A 75 10.33 14.69 -15.36
N ARG A 76 10.89 15.84 -14.94
CA ARG A 76 10.27 16.81 -14.02
C ARG A 76 8.84 17.21 -14.40
N ARG A 77 8.58 17.45 -15.70
CA ARG A 77 7.23 17.80 -16.19
C ARG A 77 6.19 16.69 -15.91
N LEU A 78 6.59 15.43 -16.08
CA LEU A 78 5.73 14.29 -15.79
C LEU A 78 5.49 14.12 -14.29
N ILE A 79 6.55 14.31 -13.47
CA ILE A 79 6.46 14.27 -12.01
C ILE A 79 5.45 15.31 -11.53
N GLN A 80 5.59 16.57 -11.93
CA GLN A 80 4.66 17.63 -11.55
C GLN A 80 3.22 17.32 -11.90
N LYS A 81 2.97 16.83 -13.14
CA LYS A 81 1.62 16.46 -13.59
C LYS A 81 1.03 15.32 -12.74
N LYS A 82 1.79 14.23 -12.56
CA LYS A 82 1.30 13.05 -11.83
C LYS A 82 1.09 13.33 -10.34
N VAL A 83 2.05 14.00 -9.69
CA VAL A 83 1.95 14.30 -8.26
C VAL A 83 0.72 15.17 -7.98
N ARG A 84 0.52 16.24 -8.74
CA ARG A 84 -0.67 17.11 -8.57
C ARG A 84 -1.97 16.32 -8.79
N SER A 85 -2.03 15.47 -9.81
CA SER A 85 -3.21 14.64 -10.07
C SER A 85 -3.52 13.70 -8.91
N VAL A 86 -2.50 13.06 -8.35
CA VAL A 86 -2.67 12.14 -7.22
C VAL A 86 -3.00 12.89 -5.93
N LEU A 87 -2.36 14.04 -5.66
CA LEU A 87 -2.68 14.88 -4.49
C LEU A 87 -4.14 15.36 -4.53
N ARG A 88 -4.65 15.73 -5.71
CA ARG A 88 -6.07 16.04 -5.90
C ARG A 88 -6.96 14.84 -5.61
N LEU A 89 -6.59 13.64 -6.08
CA LEU A 89 -7.35 12.41 -5.84
C LEU A 89 -7.50 12.10 -4.35
N VAL A 90 -6.44 12.35 -3.55
CA VAL A 90 -6.45 12.08 -2.11
C VAL A 90 -6.88 13.30 -1.27
N GLY A 91 -7.34 14.40 -1.90
CA GLY A 91 -7.78 15.61 -1.20
C GLY A 91 -6.68 16.37 -0.47
N MET A 92 -5.45 16.37 -1.03
CA MET A 92 -4.27 17.02 -0.45
C MET A 92 -3.65 18.07 -1.38
N GLU A 93 -4.39 18.55 -2.39
CA GLU A 93 -3.90 19.50 -3.38
C GLU A 93 -3.46 20.83 -2.73
N ASP A 94 -4.25 21.35 -1.78
CA ASP A 94 -3.96 22.64 -1.10
C ASP A 94 -2.87 22.52 -0.03
N ARG A 95 -2.43 21.31 0.29
CA ARG A 95 -1.40 20.99 1.30
C ARG A 95 -0.06 20.58 0.69
N GLN A 96 0.14 20.76 -0.61
CA GLN A 96 1.33 20.23 -1.31
C GLN A 96 2.67 20.78 -0.80
N THR A 97 2.69 21.98 -0.21
CA THR A 97 3.90 22.61 0.38
C THR A 97 4.05 22.34 1.89
N ALA A 98 3.02 21.77 2.53
CA ALA A 98 3.05 21.50 3.97
C ALA A 98 4.09 20.41 4.30
N LEU A 99 4.63 20.47 5.53
CA LEU A 99 5.49 19.42 6.07
C LEU A 99 4.66 18.37 6.79
N PRO A 100 5.08 17.10 6.84
CA PRO A 100 4.34 16.02 7.49
C PRO A 100 3.92 16.32 8.94
N LEU A 101 4.78 16.96 9.72
CA LEU A 101 4.51 17.28 11.13
C LEU A 101 3.38 18.30 11.33
N SER A 102 2.99 19.04 10.30
CA SER A 102 1.85 19.98 10.37
C SER A 102 0.52 19.34 9.94
N LEU A 103 0.52 18.03 9.62
CA LEU A 103 -0.64 17.29 9.15
C LEU A 103 -1.25 16.44 10.26
N SER A 104 -2.58 16.27 10.23
CA SER A 104 -3.26 15.27 11.04
C SER A 104 -2.85 13.84 10.63
N GLY A 105 -3.11 12.85 11.48
CA GLY A 105 -2.84 11.44 11.16
C GLY A 105 -3.52 10.98 9.87
N GLY A 106 -4.80 11.34 9.68
CA GLY A 106 -5.54 11.03 8.47
C GLY A 106 -4.96 11.72 7.22
N GLU A 107 -4.50 12.99 7.33
CA GLU A 107 -3.81 13.67 6.24
C GLU A 107 -2.48 13.01 5.90
N GLN A 108 -1.68 12.63 6.91
CA GLN A 108 -0.42 11.89 6.71
C GLN A 108 -0.65 10.56 6.00
N GLN A 109 -1.70 9.84 6.39
CA GLN A 109 -2.06 8.58 5.74
C GLN A 109 -2.49 8.79 4.28
N ARG A 110 -3.29 9.82 3.97
CA ARG A 110 -3.64 10.15 2.58
C ARG A 110 -2.41 10.48 1.74
N VAL A 111 -1.41 11.18 2.31
CA VAL A 111 -0.12 11.41 1.64
C VAL A 111 0.65 10.11 1.43
N ALA A 112 0.64 9.18 2.40
CA ALA A 112 1.26 7.86 2.26
C ALA A 112 0.58 7.03 1.15
N VAL A 113 -0.76 7.08 1.06
CA VAL A 113 -1.52 6.49 -0.07
C VAL A 113 -1.13 7.15 -1.39
N ALA A 114 -1.08 8.48 -1.47
CA ALA A 114 -0.67 9.21 -2.67
C ALA A 114 0.72 8.77 -3.14
N ARG A 115 1.68 8.69 -2.22
CA ARG A 115 3.04 8.20 -2.51
C ARG A 115 3.03 6.75 -3.04
N ALA A 116 2.18 5.89 -2.48
CA ALA A 116 2.09 4.51 -2.90
C ALA A 116 1.54 4.36 -4.33
N ILE A 117 0.56 5.19 -4.73
CA ILE A 117 -0.15 5.05 -6.02
C ILE A 117 0.45 5.87 -7.16
N VAL A 118 1.28 6.89 -6.89
CA VAL A 118 1.78 7.84 -7.92
C VAL A 118 2.59 7.17 -9.03
N GLY A 119 3.20 6.01 -8.73
CA GLY A 119 4.00 5.22 -9.67
C GLY A 119 3.19 4.29 -10.56
N ASP A 120 1.87 4.26 -10.47
CA ASP A 120 0.97 3.28 -11.10
C ASP A 120 1.40 1.85 -10.78
N PRO A 121 1.43 1.45 -9.48
CA PRO A 121 1.90 0.13 -9.09
C PRO A 121 0.94 -0.97 -9.55
N LYS A 122 1.47 -2.17 -9.80
CA LYS A 122 0.65 -3.37 -10.04
C LYS A 122 0.04 -3.93 -8.76
N ILE A 123 0.74 -3.72 -7.62
CA ILE A 123 0.36 -4.28 -6.33
C ILE A 123 0.54 -3.20 -5.26
N ILE A 124 -0.46 -3.02 -4.40
CA ILE A 124 -0.35 -2.24 -3.17
C ILE A 124 -0.26 -3.20 -2.00
N LEU A 125 0.71 -2.95 -1.12
CA LEU A 125 0.86 -3.63 0.16
C LEU A 125 0.58 -2.60 1.26
N ALA A 126 -0.45 -2.82 2.05
CA ALA A 126 -0.84 -1.94 3.14
C ALA A 126 -0.76 -2.69 4.48
N ASP A 127 0.07 -2.19 5.39
CA ASP A 127 0.22 -2.72 6.73
C ASP A 127 -0.54 -1.83 7.71
N GLU A 128 -1.66 -2.35 8.27
CA GLU A 128 -2.57 -1.65 9.19
C GLU A 128 -2.93 -0.22 8.72
N PRO A 129 -3.47 -0.04 7.48
CA PRO A 129 -3.59 1.28 6.86
C PRO A 129 -4.55 2.24 7.58
N THR A 130 -5.37 1.75 8.50
CA THR A 130 -6.38 2.52 9.23
C THR A 130 -6.22 2.43 10.75
N GLY A 131 -5.24 1.67 11.25
CA GLY A 131 -5.14 1.29 12.67
C GLY A 131 -4.92 2.44 13.66
N SER A 132 -4.55 3.63 13.20
CA SER A 132 -4.36 4.84 14.03
C SER A 132 -5.28 6.00 13.63
N LEU A 133 -6.32 5.73 12.85
CA LEU A 133 -7.23 6.75 12.31
C LEU A 133 -8.59 6.70 13.01
N ASP A 134 -9.27 7.84 13.02
CA ASP A 134 -10.71 7.91 13.29
C ASP A 134 -11.51 7.25 12.14
N ASP A 135 -12.78 6.95 12.40
CA ASP A 135 -13.64 6.21 11.46
C ASP A 135 -13.82 6.94 10.12
N ASP A 136 -13.93 8.27 10.11
CA ASP A 136 -14.09 9.07 8.90
C ASP A 136 -12.83 9.02 8.05
N SER A 137 -11.67 9.25 8.67
CA SER A 137 -10.37 9.15 8.00
C SER A 137 -10.09 7.74 7.49
N ALA A 138 -10.45 6.72 8.26
CA ALA A 138 -10.34 5.32 7.87
C ALA A 138 -11.21 5.02 6.65
N GLY A 139 -12.47 5.50 6.63
CA GLY A 139 -13.38 5.40 5.50
C GLY A 139 -12.77 5.97 4.21
N ILE A 140 -12.26 7.20 4.27
CA ILE A 140 -11.61 7.87 3.12
C ILE A 140 -10.44 7.03 2.58
N VAL A 141 -9.58 6.53 3.46
CA VAL A 141 -8.41 5.72 3.06
C VAL A 141 -8.86 4.43 2.36
N MET A 142 -9.90 3.76 2.89
CA MET A 142 -10.42 2.53 2.29
C MET A 142 -11.07 2.78 0.94
N ASP A 143 -11.80 3.86 0.76
CA ASP A 143 -12.39 4.24 -0.53
C ASP A 143 -11.33 4.54 -1.58
N LEU A 144 -10.23 5.19 -1.19
CA LEU A 144 -9.07 5.39 -2.06
C LEU A 144 -8.47 4.06 -2.50
N LEU A 145 -8.27 3.11 -1.59
CA LEU A 145 -7.72 1.78 -1.90
C LEU A 145 -8.67 0.97 -2.79
N ARG A 146 -9.97 1.03 -2.51
CA ARG A 146 -11.02 0.42 -3.36
C ARG A 146 -11.00 1.01 -4.76
N GLY A 147 -10.95 2.34 -4.88
CA GLY A 147 -10.90 3.04 -6.17
C GLY A 147 -9.64 2.71 -7.00
N VAL A 148 -8.54 2.38 -6.36
CA VAL A 148 -7.32 1.90 -7.03
C VAL A 148 -7.45 0.44 -7.44
N HIS A 149 -8.10 -0.39 -6.63
CA HIS A 149 -8.37 -1.80 -6.94
C HIS A 149 -9.30 -1.94 -8.16
N ILE A 150 -10.38 -1.19 -8.22
CA ILE A 150 -11.33 -1.18 -9.36
C ILE A 150 -10.59 -0.84 -10.68
N ARG A 151 -9.52 -0.05 -10.63
CA ARG A 151 -8.68 0.28 -11.78
C ARG A 151 -7.67 -0.81 -12.15
N GLY A 152 -7.74 -1.98 -11.52
CA GLY A 152 -6.95 -3.16 -11.85
C GLY A 152 -5.66 -3.36 -11.03
N THR A 153 -5.44 -2.56 -9.96
CA THR A 153 -4.32 -2.78 -9.04
C THR A 153 -4.70 -3.86 -8.02
N THR A 154 -3.85 -4.84 -7.80
CA THR A 154 -4.01 -5.79 -6.69
C THR A 154 -3.73 -5.09 -5.37
N VAL A 155 -4.65 -5.17 -4.40
CA VAL A 155 -4.47 -4.57 -3.07
C VAL A 155 -4.42 -5.68 -2.03
N ILE A 156 -3.34 -5.73 -1.25
CA ILE A 156 -3.15 -6.67 -0.14
C ILE A 156 -3.08 -5.85 1.14
N ILE A 157 -4.02 -6.08 2.05
CA ILE A 157 -4.11 -5.38 3.33
C ILE A 157 -3.81 -6.38 4.45
N ALA A 158 -2.81 -6.07 5.27
CA ALA A 158 -2.57 -6.76 6.52
C ALA A 158 -3.26 -5.97 7.64
N THR A 159 -4.23 -6.57 8.30
CA THR A 159 -4.95 -5.95 9.41
C THR A 159 -5.41 -6.99 10.44
N HIS A 160 -5.73 -6.52 11.63
CA HIS A 160 -6.41 -7.28 12.67
C HIS A 160 -7.83 -6.74 12.94
N ASP A 161 -8.23 -5.69 12.24
CA ASP A 161 -9.55 -5.07 12.36
C ASP A 161 -10.60 -5.92 11.64
N LYS A 162 -11.52 -6.50 12.44
CA LYS A 162 -12.58 -7.37 11.95
C LYS A 162 -13.66 -6.61 11.18
N ASP A 163 -13.91 -5.37 11.53
CA ASP A 163 -14.94 -4.55 10.88
C ASP A 163 -14.44 -4.09 9.51
N LEU A 164 -13.17 -3.75 9.40
CA LEU A 164 -12.52 -3.50 8.12
C LEU A 164 -12.62 -4.72 7.20
N ILE A 165 -12.31 -5.92 7.71
CA ILE A 165 -12.39 -7.18 6.96
C ILE A 165 -13.82 -7.42 6.45
N ARG A 166 -14.85 -7.18 7.28
CA ARG A 166 -16.25 -7.36 6.91
C ARG A 166 -16.70 -6.38 5.81
N LYS A 167 -16.25 -5.12 5.91
CA LYS A 167 -16.61 -4.03 4.99
C LYS A 167 -15.90 -4.13 3.64
N THR A 168 -14.75 -4.80 3.56
CA THR A 168 -13.89 -4.78 2.35
C THR A 168 -14.35 -5.74 1.27
N GLY A 169 -15.05 -6.83 1.63
CA GLY A 169 -15.58 -7.81 0.66
C GLY A 169 -14.55 -8.66 -0.09
N GLY A 170 -13.26 -8.51 0.21
CA GLY A 170 -12.18 -9.22 -0.46
C GLY A 170 -11.93 -10.62 0.11
N ARG A 171 -11.07 -11.40 -0.57
CA ARG A 171 -10.59 -12.69 -0.08
C ARG A 171 -9.80 -12.51 1.21
N VAL A 172 -10.17 -13.23 2.26
CA VAL A 172 -9.52 -13.17 3.57
C VAL A 172 -8.60 -14.36 3.78
N LEU A 173 -7.36 -14.09 4.18
CA LEU A 173 -6.37 -15.08 4.54
C LEU A 173 -6.02 -14.91 6.02
N TYR A 174 -6.25 -15.94 6.82
CA TYR A 174 -5.93 -15.90 8.25
C TYR A 174 -4.51 -16.40 8.50
N LEU A 175 -3.73 -15.56 9.19
CA LEU A 175 -2.36 -15.88 9.59
C LEU A 175 -2.31 -16.10 11.10
N LYS A 176 -1.77 -17.26 11.54
CA LYS A 176 -1.59 -17.61 12.95
C LYS A 176 -0.19 -18.16 13.16
N ALA A 177 0.59 -17.54 14.03
CA ALA A 177 1.97 -17.97 14.35
C ALA A 177 2.84 -18.23 13.10
N GLY A 178 2.79 -17.35 12.11
CA GLY A 178 3.55 -17.45 10.85
C GLY A 178 3.03 -18.48 9.85
N ARG A 179 1.89 -19.12 10.12
CA ARG A 179 1.28 -20.12 9.23
C ARG A 179 -0.05 -19.61 8.69
N LEU A 180 -0.34 -19.96 7.44
CA LEU A 180 -1.65 -19.73 6.85
C LEU A 180 -2.65 -20.73 7.43
N ASP A 181 -3.72 -20.23 8.02
CA ASP A 181 -4.84 -21.06 8.48
C ASP A 181 -5.78 -21.32 7.30
N THR A 182 -5.64 -22.49 6.69
CA THR A 182 -6.43 -22.90 5.53
C THR A 182 -7.86 -23.33 5.89
N SER A 183 -8.15 -23.58 7.19
CA SER A 183 -9.50 -23.95 7.66
C SER A 183 -10.49 -22.80 7.67
N SER A 184 -9.99 -21.56 7.53
CA SER A 184 -10.76 -20.31 7.64
C SER A 184 -10.73 -19.46 6.37
N ILE A 185 -10.49 -20.05 5.20
CA ILE A 185 -10.58 -19.33 3.93
C ILE A 185 -12.06 -19.12 3.63
N ILE A 186 -12.54 -17.92 3.93
CA ILE A 186 -13.88 -17.50 3.52
C ILE A 186 -13.74 -16.83 2.15
N GLU A 187 -14.01 -17.57 1.08
CA GLU A 187 -14.41 -16.98 -0.19
C GLU A 187 -15.83 -16.45 0.01
N LYS A 188 -15.97 -15.16 0.21
CA LYS A 188 -17.27 -14.52 -0.01
C LYS A 188 -17.45 -14.47 -1.51
N ASP A 189 -18.47 -15.20 -1.99
CA ASP A 189 -18.95 -15.06 -3.35
C ASP A 189 -19.12 -13.56 -3.63
N TYR A 190 -18.51 -13.10 -4.70
CA TYR A 190 -18.75 -11.76 -5.23
C TYR A 190 -20.23 -11.74 -5.58
N ASP A 191 -21.01 -11.00 -4.83
CA ASP A 191 -22.37 -10.63 -5.23
C ASP A 191 -22.23 -9.61 -6.36
N ASP A 192 -22.32 -10.09 -7.60
CA ASP A 192 -22.30 -9.28 -8.83
C ASP A 192 -23.52 -8.34 -8.94
N SER A 193 -24.37 -8.25 -7.92
CA SER A 193 -25.60 -7.46 -7.92
C SER A 193 -25.44 -5.99 -7.49
N ILE A 194 -24.20 -5.51 -7.27
CA ILE A 194 -23.93 -4.11 -6.92
C ILE A 194 -23.12 -3.42 -8.04
N PHE A 195 -23.66 -3.42 -9.25
CA PHE A 195 -23.26 -2.50 -10.31
C PHE A 195 -24.47 -1.79 -10.90
#